data_cfe273da2327d7853e5271473b1f3a9f
#
_entry.id   cfe273da2327d7853e5271473b1f3a9f
#
_cell.length_a   1.000
_cell.length_b   1.000
_cell.length_c   1.000
_cell.angle_alpha   90.00
_cell.angle_beta   90.00
_cell.angle_gamma   90.00
#
_symmetry.space_group_name_H-M   'P 1'
#
loop_
_entity.id
_entity.type
_entity.pdbx_description
1 polymer ?
#
loop_
_entity_poly.entity_id
_entity_poly.type
_entity_poly.pdbx_seq_one_letter_code
_entity_poly.pdbx_strand_id
1 'polypeptide(L)'
;GGTAVEVVADRAVALPPLNAALARALVQRTRIARLLGGWRDTPAANQEALHRVLVAVSRLLADLGEVAELDINPLVLDPEGAVALDARLRVQTPGPSGAARFAIRPYPDHWIERVDWQGRALTLRPIRPEDEAQHLAFLQRLEPQDIRLRIFHSRRSIERSELEQRFHDGHYKV
;
A
#
# COMPACT_ATOMS: atom_id res chain seq x y z
N GLY A 1 -17.20 -19.86 6.19
CA GLY A 1 -17.73 -20.83 5.27
C GLY A 1 -18.52 -20.19 4.16
N GLY A 2 -18.39 -20.70 2.95
CA GLY A 2 -18.86 -20.09 1.71
C GLY A 2 -20.33 -19.67 1.66
N THR A 3 -21.25 -20.43 2.25
CA THR A 3 -22.69 -20.12 2.26
C THR A 3 -23.07 -18.87 3.05
N ALA A 4 -22.33 -18.51 4.10
CA ALA A 4 -22.60 -17.30 4.87
C ALA A 4 -22.16 -16.02 4.14
N VAL A 5 -21.15 -16.10 3.27
CA VAL A 5 -20.61 -14.95 2.51
C VAL A 5 -21.61 -14.48 1.45
N GLU A 6 -22.31 -15.40 0.78
CA GLU A 6 -23.33 -15.06 -0.23
C GLU A 6 -24.53 -14.33 0.38
N VAL A 7 -24.93 -14.73 1.60
CA VAL A 7 -26.07 -14.10 2.30
C VAL A 7 -25.73 -12.74 2.88
N VAL A 8 -24.49 -12.54 3.36
CA VAL A 8 -24.09 -11.28 4.05
C VAL A 8 -23.68 -10.21 3.05
N ALA A 9 -23.29 -10.55 1.82
CA ALA A 9 -22.85 -9.64 0.75
C ALA A 9 -21.82 -8.60 1.24
N ASP A 10 -20.91 -9.02 2.14
CA ASP A 10 -19.89 -8.14 2.73
C ASP A 10 -18.66 -8.12 1.82
N ARG A 11 -18.54 -7.05 1.05
CA ARG A 11 -17.45 -6.90 0.09
C ARG A 11 -16.97 -5.46 0.02
N ALA A 12 -15.68 -5.29 -0.24
CA ALA A 12 -15.07 -4.03 -0.60
C ALA A 12 -14.18 -4.22 -1.83
N VAL A 13 -14.07 -3.19 -2.66
CA VAL A 13 -13.31 -3.21 -3.91
C VAL A 13 -12.28 -2.11 -3.87
N ALA A 14 -11.08 -2.41 -4.36
CA ALA A 14 -10.01 -1.46 -4.60
C ALA A 14 -9.29 -1.81 -5.89
N LEU A 15 -8.64 -0.83 -6.49
CA LEU A 15 -7.81 -1.01 -7.68
C LEU A 15 -6.33 -1.18 -7.27
N PRO A 16 -5.60 -2.14 -7.89
CA PRO A 16 -4.15 -2.20 -7.73
C PRO A 16 -3.48 -0.95 -8.33
N PRO A 17 -2.28 -0.58 -7.87
CA PRO A 17 -1.52 -1.20 -6.79
C PRO A 17 -1.97 -0.74 -5.40
N LEU A 18 -1.94 -1.65 -4.42
CA LEU A 18 -2.21 -1.32 -3.02
C LEU A 18 -0.91 -1.09 -2.25
N ASN A 19 -0.94 -0.12 -1.34
CA ASN A 19 0.01 0.01 -0.25
C ASN A 19 -0.63 -0.40 1.09
N ALA A 20 0.14 -0.37 2.18
CA ALA A 20 -0.35 -0.77 3.49
C ALA A 20 -1.55 0.07 3.97
N ALA A 21 -1.55 1.38 3.69
CA ALA A 21 -2.64 2.28 4.08
C ALA A 21 -3.93 1.95 3.30
N LEU A 22 -3.82 1.74 1.99
CA LEU A 22 -4.96 1.37 1.14
C LEU A 22 -5.50 -0.02 1.49
N ALA A 23 -4.63 -0.99 1.79
CA ALA A 23 -5.04 -2.32 2.23
C ALA A 23 -5.82 -2.25 3.55
N ARG A 24 -5.34 -1.45 4.51
CA ARG A 24 -6.05 -1.19 5.77
C ARG A 24 -7.41 -0.54 5.53
N ALA A 25 -7.47 0.51 4.73
CA ALA A 25 -8.71 1.20 4.40
C ALA A 25 -9.71 0.27 3.69
N LEU A 26 -9.24 -0.63 2.82
CA LEU A 26 -10.06 -1.62 2.15
C LEU A 26 -10.73 -2.56 3.15
N VAL A 27 -9.96 -3.12 4.10
CA VAL A 27 -10.48 -4.01 5.15
C VAL A 27 -11.50 -3.28 6.03
N GLN A 28 -11.23 -2.04 6.44
CA GLN A 28 -12.11 -1.23 7.28
C GLN A 28 -13.47 -0.94 6.64
N ARG A 29 -13.60 -1.01 5.34
CA ARG A 29 -14.87 -0.84 4.61
C ARG A 29 -15.76 -2.08 4.68
N THR A 30 -15.26 -3.21 5.19
CA THR A 30 -16.01 -4.45 5.35
C THR A 30 -16.61 -4.56 6.75
N ARG A 31 -17.71 -5.29 6.89
CA ARG A 31 -18.32 -5.59 8.18
C ARG A 31 -17.48 -6.54 9.01
N ILE A 32 -16.77 -7.46 8.35
CA ILE A 32 -15.90 -8.43 8.99
C ILE A 32 -14.74 -7.76 9.76
N ALA A 33 -14.36 -6.54 9.40
CA ALA A 33 -13.31 -5.78 10.10
C ALA A 33 -13.52 -5.73 11.62
N ARG A 34 -14.78 -5.65 12.06
CA ARG A 34 -15.13 -5.64 13.50
C ARG A 34 -14.83 -6.99 14.17
N LEU A 35 -15.06 -8.10 13.47
CA LEU A 35 -14.79 -9.44 13.99
C LEU A 35 -13.30 -9.73 14.03
N LEU A 36 -12.53 -9.19 13.11
CA LEU A 36 -11.07 -9.32 13.07
C LEU A 36 -10.39 -8.65 14.27
N GLY A 37 -11.03 -7.72 14.92
CA GLY A 37 -10.56 -7.10 16.17
C GLY A 37 -10.74 -7.94 17.43
N GLY A 38 -11.32 -9.14 17.30
CA GLY A 38 -11.69 -10.01 18.40
C GLY A 38 -13.15 -9.80 18.81
N TRP A 39 -13.86 -10.89 19.09
CA TRP A 39 -15.25 -10.87 19.48
C TRP A 39 -15.56 -11.99 20.45
N ARG A 40 -16.10 -11.65 21.63
CA ARG A 40 -16.39 -12.59 22.74
C ARG A 40 -15.13 -13.42 23.07
N ASP A 41 -15.22 -14.74 22.95
CA ASP A 41 -14.14 -15.69 23.26
C ASP A 41 -13.17 -15.92 22.07
N THR A 42 -13.36 -15.19 20.96
CA THR A 42 -12.49 -15.28 19.78
C THR A 42 -11.41 -14.20 19.85
N PRO A 43 -10.13 -14.57 19.90
CA PRO A 43 -9.04 -13.60 19.93
C PRO A 43 -8.98 -12.76 18.64
N ALA A 44 -8.33 -11.60 18.72
CA ALA A 44 -8.10 -10.77 17.56
C ALA A 44 -7.20 -11.48 16.54
N ALA A 45 -7.57 -11.43 15.28
CA ALA A 45 -6.77 -11.94 14.19
C ALA A 45 -5.61 -10.99 13.84
N ASN A 46 -4.54 -11.53 13.27
CA ASN A 46 -3.42 -10.75 12.79
C ASN A 46 -3.80 -9.95 11.52
N GLN A 47 -4.39 -8.77 11.74
CA GLN A 47 -4.82 -7.90 10.65
C GLN A 47 -3.65 -7.42 9.79
N GLU A 48 -2.45 -7.28 10.37
CA GLU A 48 -1.28 -6.88 9.62
C GLU A 48 -0.86 -7.98 8.62
N ALA A 49 -1.01 -9.26 8.97
CA ALA A 49 -0.82 -10.35 8.03
C ALA A 49 -1.82 -10.27 6.86
N LEU A 50 -3.09 -9.95 7.12
CA LEU A 50 -4.08 -9.72 6.06
C LEU A 50 -3.67 -8.57 5.13
N HIS A 51 -3.25 -7.44 5.71
CA HIS A 51 -2.80 -6.30 4.90
C HIS A 51 -1.61 -6.66 4.01
N ARG A 52 -0.63 -7.42 4.52
CA ARG A 52 0.50 -7.93 3.72
C ARG A 52 0.04 -8.83 2.58
N VAL A 53 -0.91 -9.73 2.81
CA VAL A 53 -1.49 -10.57 1.74
C VAL A 53 -2.12 -9.72 0.66
N LEU A 54 -2.94 -8.73 1.01
CA LEU A 54 -3.59 -7.84 0.05
C LEU A 54 -2.56 -7.06 -0.79
N VAL A 55 -1.51 -6.54 -0.16
CA VAL A 55 -0.42 -5.85 -0.86
C VAL A 55 0.33 -6.82 -1.77
N ALA A 56 0.63 -8.05 -1.31
CA ALA A 56 1.33 -9.06 -2.10
C ALA A 56 0.52 -9.47 -3.34
N VAL A 57 -0.78 -9.73 -3.19
CA VAL A 57 -1.69 -10.02 -4.30
C VAL A 57 -1.74 -8.86 -5.28
N SER A 58 -1.82 -7.65 -4.78
CA SER A 58 -1.81 -6.44 -5.60
C SER A 58 -0.51 -6.29 -6.42
N ARG A 59 0.65 -6.60 -5.81
CA ARG A 59 1.94 -6.61 -6.51
C ARG A 59 2.01 -7.70 -7.56
N LEU A 60 1.56 -8.92 -7.23
CA LEU A 60 1.51 -10.03 -8.18
C LEU A 60 0.72 -9.65 -9.43
N LEU A 61 -0.45 -9.01 -9.26
CA LEU A 61 -1.27 -8.52 -10.37
C LEU A 61 -0.57 -7.38 -11.15
N ALA A 62 0.25 -6.57 -10.48
CA ALA A 62 1.02 -5.52 -11.14
C ALA A 62 2.17 -6.09 -11.97
N ASP A 63 2.88 -7.08 -11.44
CA ASP A 63 4.12 -7.61 -12.01
C ASP A 63 3.86 -8.64 -13.12
N LEU A 64 2.80 -9.44 -12.98
CA LEU A 64 2.47 -10.54 -13.88
C LEU A 64 1.27 -10.19 -14.78
N GLY A 65 1.57 -9.71 -15.99
CA GLY A 65 0.56 -9.38 -17.01
C GLY A 65 -0.25 -10.58 -17.49
N GLU A 66 0.25 -11.80 -17.29
CA GLU A 66 -0.39 -13.06 -17.60
C GLU A 66 -1.52 -13.44 -16.64
N VAL A 67 -1.51 -12.89 -15.43
CA VAL A 67 -2.53 -13.20 -14.43
C VAL A 67 -3.82 -12.46 -14.78
N ALA A 68 -4.84 -13.23 -15.20
CA ALA A 68 -6.17 -12.71 -15.47
C ALA A 68 -7.04 -12.68 -14.21
N GLU A 69 -6.87 -13.66 -13.32
CA GLU A 69 -7.68 -13.83 -12.12
C GLU A 69 -6.91 -14.62 -11.06
N LEU A 70 -7.06 -14.22 -9.83
CA LEU A 70 -6.58 -14.94 -8.65
C LEU A 70 -7.70 -14.94 -7.61
N ASP A 71 -8.15 -16.13 -7.22
CA ASP A 71 -9.11 -16.34 -6.13
C ASP A 71 -8.39 -17.06 -4.99
N ILE A 72 -8.48 -16.53 -3.77
CA ILE A 72 -7.95 -17.14 -2.55
C ILE A 72 -9.14 -17.35 -1.61
N ASN A 73 -9.61 -18.60 -1.51
CA ASN A 73 -10.81 -18.90 -0.76
C ASN A 73 -10.82 -20.36 -0.27
N PRO A 74 -10.72 -20.59 1.06
CA PRO A 74 -10.65 -19.57 2.10
C PRO A 74 -9.24 -19.05 2.39
N LEU A 75 -9.15 -17.79 2.81
CA LEU A 75 -8.01 -17.24 3.53
C LEU A 75 -8.34 -17.32 5.03
N VAL A 76 -7.58 -18.09 5.79
CA VAL A 76 -7.75 -18.22 7.24
C VAL A 76 -6.83 -17.22 7.93
N LEU A 77 -7.38 -16.57 8.95
CA LEU A 77 -6.66 -15.61 9.79
C LEU A 77 -6.77 -16.05 11.25
N ASP A 78 -5.66 -16.00 11.94
CA ASP A 78 -5.54 -16.23 13.37
C ASP A 78 -4.59 -15.19 14.01
N PRO A 79 -4.31 -15.25 15.33
CA PRO A 79 -3.35 -14.34 15.96
C PRO A 79 -1.93 -14.47 15.42
N GLU A 80 -1.53 -15.65 14.92
CA GLU A 80 -0.19 -15.93 14.40
C GLU A 80 -0.01 -15.41 12.97
N GLY A 81 -1.08 -15.40 12.13
CA GLY A 81 -0.92 -14.94 10.76
C GLY A 81 -2.09 -15.12 9.82
N ALA A 82 -1.76 -15.38 8.57
CA ALA A 82 -2.70 -15.62 7.48
C ALA A 82 -2.26 -16.81 6.64
N VAL A 83 -3.17 -17.75 6.38
CA VAL A 83 -2.92 -18.95 5.56
C VAL A 83 -3.98 -19.09 4.48
N ALA A 84 -3.55 -19.17 3.23
CA ALA A 84 -4.41 -19.53 2.12
C ALA A 84 -4.56 -21.05 2.09
N LEU A 85 -5.79 -21.56 2.23
CA LEU A 85 -6.06 -22.99 2.17
C LEU A 85 -6.35 -23.47 0.74
N ASP A 86 -6.93 -22.61 -0.08
CA ASP A 86 -7.14 -22.85 -1.52
C ASP A 86 -6.86 -21.57 -2.30
N ALA A 87 -6.23 -21.72 -3.45
CA ALA A 87 -5.97 -20.63 -4.37
C ALA A 87 -6.14 -21.10 -5.82
N ARG A 88 -6.89 -20.33 -6.60
CA ARG A 88 -7.13 -20.58 -8.01
C ARG A 88 -6.60 -19.44 -8.84
N LEU A 89 -5.83 -19.77 -9.85
CA LEU A 89 -5.22 -18.82 -10.75
C LEU A 89 -5.67 -19.10 -12.18
N ARG A 90 -6.11 -18.06 -12.88
CA ARG A 90 -6.37 -18.11 -14.32
C ARG A 90 -5.33 -17.24 -15.04
N VAL A 91 -4.64 -17.84 -15.99
CA VAL A 91 -3.66 -17.17 -16.82
C VAL A 91 -4.22 -16.88 -18.22
N GLN A 92 -3.68 -15.87 -18.86
CA GLN A 92 -4.00 -15.45 -20.21
C GLN A 92 -2.73 -15.13 -20.99
N THR A 93 -2.84 -14.97 -22.31
CA THR A 93 -1.75 -14.42 -23.11
C THR A 93 -1.30 -13.08 -22.52
N PRO A 94 0.01 -12.84 -22.37
CA PRO A 94 0.51 -11.62 -21.77
C PRO A 94 -0.04 -10.38 -22.48
N GLY A 95 -0.71 -9.53 -21.69
CA GLY A 95 -1.07 -8.19 -22.10
C GLY A 95 0.03 -7.17 -21.72
N PRO A 96 -0.24 -5.88 -21.78
CA PRO A 96 0.66 -4.88 -21.22
C PRO A 96 1.01 -5.25 -19.77
N SER A 97 2.29 -5.40 -19.46
CA SER A 97 2.78 -5.77 -18.13
C SER A 97 3.28 -4.57 -17.34
N GLY A 98 3.37 -4.73 -16.04
CA GLY A 98 3.94 -3.75 -15.13
C GLY A 98 3.18 -2.42 -15.10
N ALA A 99 3.90 -1.33 -15.01
CA ALA A 99 3.35 0.02 -14.86
C ALA A 99 2.44 0.48 -16.01
N ALA A 100 2.56 -0.12 -17.21
CA ALA A 100 1.70 0.21 -18.35
C ALA A 100 0.25 -0.31 -18.21
N ARG A 101 0.01 -1.25 -17.31
CA ARG A 101 -1.29 -1.84 -17.06
C ARG A 101 -2.19 -0.98 -16.16
N PHE A 102 -1.59 -0.13 -15.35
CA PHE A 102 -2.30 0.62 -14.32
C PHE A 102 -2.22 2.13 -14.56
N ALA A 103 -3.32 2.82 -14.30
CA ALA A 103 -3.35 4.28 -14.28
C ALA A 103 -2.45 4.86 -13.16
N ILE A 104 -2.29 4.11 -12.06
CA ILE A 104 -1.41 4.46 -10.95
C ILE A 104 -0.20 3.53 -11.00
N ARG A 105 1.00 4.12 -11.11
CA ARG A 105 2.25 3.34 -11.16
C ARG A 105 2.54 2.68 -9.80
N PRO A 106 2.95 1.40 -9.77
CA PRO A 106 3.44 0.77 -8.56
C PRO A 106 4.59 1.56 -7.94
N TYR A 107 4.75 1.46 -6.63
CA TYR A 107 5.88 2.08 -5.96
C TYR A 107 7.20 1.53 -6.53
N PRO A 108 8.16 2.39 -6.91
CA PRO A 108 9.37 1.99 -7.60
C PRO A 108 10.41 1.41 -6.62
N ASP A 109 10.16 0.21 -6.11
CA ASP A 109 11.05 -0.50 -5.16
C ASP A 109 12.47 -0.70 -5.71
N HIS A 110 12.62 -0.75 -7.03
CA HIS A 110 13.94 -0.88 -7.69
C HIS A 110 14.85 0.34 -7.53
N TRP A 111 14.32 1.45 -7.01
CA TRP A 111 15.10 2.64 -6.64
C TRP A 111 15.50 2.68 -5.17
N ILE A 112 15.25 1.60 -4.44
CA ILE A 112 15.70 1.50 -3.05
C ILE A 112 17.15 1.10 -3.02
N GLU A 113 18.00 1.98 -2.47
CA GLU A 113 19.44 1.77 -2.32
C GLU A 113 19.84 1.84 -0.85
N ARG A 114 20.83 1.03 -0.49
CA ARG A 114 21.52 1.15 0.80
C ARG A 114 22.89 1.75 0.59
N VAL A 115 23.14 2.86 1.25
CA VAL A 115 24.41 3.58 1.17
C VAL A 115 25.01 3.74 2.55
N ASP A 116 26.34 3.68 2.63
CA ASP A 116 27.06 4.13 3.83
C ASP A 116 27.39 5.61 3.68
N TRP A 117 26.99 6.38 4.65
CA TRP A 117 27.30 7.80 4.72
C TRP A 117 27.97 8.10 6.06
N GLN A 118 29.26 8.37 6.04
CA GLN A 118 30.05 8.69 7.24
C GLN A 118 29.93 7.63 8.35
N GLY A 119 29.97 6.32 7.98
CA GLY A 119 29.84 5.21 8.89
C GLY A 119 28.40 4.91 9.37
N ARG A 120 27.41 5.52 8.71
CA ARG A 120 25.97 5.27 8.97
C ARG A 120 25.33 4.61 7.77
N ALA A 121 24.69 3.47 8.00
CA ALA A 121 23.87 2.84 6.98
C ALA A 121 22.57 3.63 6.74
N LEU A 122 22.43 4.20 5.56
CA LEU A 122 21.23 4.91 5.12
C LEU A 122 20.50 4.12 4.07
N THR A 123 19.17 4.23 4.05
CA THR A 123 18.33 3.74 2.98
C THR A 123 17.80 4.93 2.18
N LEU A 124 18.22 5.03 0.93
CA LEU A 124 17.64 5.97 -0.04
C LEU A 124 16.47 5.27 -0.74
N ARG A 125 15.34 5.90 -0.73
CA ARG A 125 14.14 5.38 -1.39
C ARG A 125 13.19 6.51 -1.79
N PRO A 126 12.34 6.30 -2.79
CA PRO A 126 11.26 7.23 -3.07
C PRO A 126 10.35 7.43 -1.87
N ILE A 127 9.73 8.61 -1.78
CA ILE A 127 8.80 8.95 -0.71
C ILE A 127 7.55 8.07 -0.80
N ARG A 128 6.96 7.72 0.35
CA ARG A 128 5.70 6.98 0.47
C ARG A 128 4.63 7.83 1.12
N PRO A 129 3.34 7.54 0.91
CA PRO A 129 2.26 8.24 1.61
C PRO A 129 2.40 8.20 3.14
N GLU A 130 2.94 7.10 3.69
CA GLU A 130 3.18 6.94 5.13
C GLU A 130 4.24 7.89 5.69
N ASP A 131 5.07 8.48 4.83
CA ASP A 131 6.13 9.41 5.22
C ASP A 131 5.61 10.85 5.43
N GLU A 132 4.33 11.12 5.13
CA GLU A 132 3.75 12.47 5.14
C GLU A 132 4.09 13.24 6.43
N ALA A 133 3.82 12.64 7.58
CA ALA A 133 4.05 13.29 8.88
C ALA A 133 5.54 13.63 9.12
N GLN A 134 6.43 12.70 8.77
CA GLN A 134 7.88 12.90 8.92
C GLN A 134 8.40 13.95 7.93
N HIS A 135 7.89 13.91 6.70
CA HIS A 135 8.26 14.86 5.66
C HIS A 135 7.80 16.29 6.01
N LEU A 136 6.57 16.42 6.51
CA LEU A 136 6.07 17.71 7.00
C LEU A 136 6.93 18.24 8.15
N ALA A 137 7.25 17.40 9.14
CA ALA A 137 8.11 17.78 10.25
C ALA A 137 9.52 18.17 9.81
N PHE A 138 10.04 17.52 8.77
CA PHE A 138 11.31 17.90 8.15
C PHE A 138 11.23 19.29 7.50
N LEU A 139 10.21 19.53 6.67
CA LEU A 139 10.04 20.81 5.98
C LEU A 139 9.86 21.99 6.95
N GLN A 140 9.18 21.77 8.08
CA GLN A 140 8.99 22.79 9.11
C GLN A 140 10.29 23.19 9.84
N ARG A 141 11.32 22.34 9.78
CA ARG A 141 12.65 22.62 10.37
C ARG A 141 13.62 23.26 9.40
N LEU A 142 13.28 23.32 8.11
CA LEU A 142 14.13 23.98 7.12
C LEU A 142 14.08 25.49 7.27
N GLU A 143 15.23 26.12 7.08
CA GLU A 143 15.30 27.58 6.99
C GLU A 143 14.67 28.08 5.68
N PRO A 144 14.14 29.32 5.66
CA PRO A 144 13.56 29.90 4.44
C PRO A 144 14.49 29.89 3.23
N GLN A 145 15.80 29.98 3.48
CA GLN A 145 16.82 29.92 2.41
C GLN A 145 16.92 28.53 1.80
N ASP A 146 16.85 27.47 2.61
CA ASP A 146 16.89 26.08 2.14
C ASP A 146 15.64 25.74 1.33
N ILE A 147 14.48 26.22 1.78
CA ILE A 147 13.20 26.06 1.05
C ILE A 147 13.30 26.75 -0.31
N ARG A 148 13.85 27.98 -0.37
CA ARG A 148 14.04 28.72 -1.60
C ARG A 148 14.97 28.01 -2.58
N LEU A 149 16.08 27.45 -2.11
CA LEU A 149 17.05 26.73 -2.94
C LEU A 149 16.46 25.41 -3.49
N ARG A 150 15.58 24.76 -2.74
CA ARG A 150 14.97 23.50 -3.13
C ARG A 150 13.79 23.68 -4.09
N ILE A 151 12.97 24.70 -3.89
CA ILE A 151 11.69 24.88 -4.62
C ILE A 151 11.80 25.95 -5.70
N PHE A 152 12.91 26.72 -5.72
CA PHE A 152 13.15 27.86 -6.64
C PHE A 152 12.08 28.96 -6.57
N HIS A 153 11.25 28.97 -5.53
CA HIS A 153 10.24 29.99 -5.27
C HIS A 153 10.33 30.50 -3.84
N SER A 154 10.15 31.80 -3.66
CA SER A 154 10.09 32.47 -2.36
C SER A 154 8.72 32.26 -1.71
N ARG A 155 8.41 31.05 -1.24
CA ARG A 155 7.23 30.76 -0.42
C ARG A 155 7.59 30.72 1.06
N ARG A 156 6.77 31.35 1.88
CA ARG A 156 6.95 31.41 3.34
C ARG A 156 6.43 30.17 4.08
N SER A 157 5.60 29.34 3.44
CA SER A 157 5.07 28.10 4.03
C SER A 157 4.65 27.12 2.93
N ILE A 158 4.82 25.83 3.20
CA ILE A 158 4.27 24.74 2.38
C ILE A 158 3.00 24.28 3.08
N GLU A 159 1.86 24.38 2.39
CA GLU A 159 0.58 23.96 2.94
C GLU A 159 0.43 22.44 2.85
N ARG A 160 -0.30 21.87 3.82
CA ARG A 160 -0.56 20.42 3.90
C ARG A 160 -1.27 19.91 2.63
N SER A 161 -2.19 20.69 2.07
CA SER A 161 -2.91 20.36 0.83
C SER A 161 -1.99 20.16 -0.38
N GLU A 162 -0.88 20.91 -0.48
CA GLU A 162 0.10 20.75 -1.56
C GLU A 162 0.93 19.46 -1.39
N LEU A 163 1.21 19.08 -0.16
CA LEU A 163 1.89 17.81 0.14
C LEU A 163 0.97 16.62 -0.18
N GLU A 164 -0.28 16.67 0.26
CA GLU A 164 -1.27 15.63 -0.03
C GLU A 164 -1.42 15.42 -1.54
N GLN A 165 -1.45 16.48 -2.33
CA GLN A 165 -1.54 16.41 -3.79
C GLN A 165 -0.31 15.74 -4.41
N ARG A 166 0.91 16.06 -3.93
CA ARG A 166 2.16 15.42 -4.38
C ARG A 166 2.25 13.94 -4.05
N PHE A 167 1.70 13.53 -2.91
CA PHE A 167 1.64 12.12 -2.50
C PHE A 167 0.58 11.33 -3.29
N HIS A 168 -0.52 12.00 -3.69
CA HIS A 168 -1.63 11.36 -4.42
C HIS A 168 -1.37 11.21 -5.91
N ASP A 169 -0.70 12.17 -6.53
CA ASP A 169 -0.50 12.19 -7.99
C ASP A 169 0.52 11.15 -8.50
N GLY A 170 1.09 10.33 -7.61
CA GLY A 170 2.03 9.25 -7.97
C GLY A 170 3.28 9.75 -8.71
N HIS A 171 3.50 11.05 -8.75
CA HIS A 171 4.68 11.67 -9.33
C HIS A 171 5.84 11.59 -8.33
N TYR A 172 6.46 10.42 -8.26
CA TYR A 172 7.76 10.26 -7.61
C TYR A 172 8.82 11.02 -8.42
N LYS A 173 8.88 12.33 -8.22
CA LYS A 173 10.01 13.12 -8.73
C LYS A 173 11.15 13.01 -7.70
N VAL A 174 12.25 12.42 -8.15
CA VAL A 174 13.54 12.47 -7.48
C VAL A 174 14.02 13.91 -7.38
#